data_2d6431a8f3a41fdbd5ae8a9ba8fabd94
#
_entry.id   2d6431a8f3a41fdbd5ae8a9ba8fabd94
#
_cell.length_a   1.000
_cell.length_b   1.000
_cell.length_c   1.000
_cell.angle_alpha   90.00
_cell.angle_beta   90.00
_cell.angle_gamma   90.00
#
_symmetry.space_group_name_H-M   'P 1'
#
loop_
_entity.id
_entity.type
_entity.pdbx_description
1 polymer ?
#
loop_
_entity_poly.entity_id
_entity_poly.type
_entity_poly.pdbx_seq_one_letter_code
_entity_poly.pdbx_strand_id
1 'polypeptide(L)'
;PGVGDELHHYGWNRCSSACHGPDRTHLIVPGFRSSRIHIVNVADDPRRPTIEKVIEPEEVVAKTGYTRPHTVHCMPGDKVVISMLGNADGTDGGGFAQLDARTFEVVGRWEADRGDQRINYDFWYQPRHNVMISSEFGIPEAYEPGFNLDDVGAGKYGRNLHFWNLEERRVEQSIDLGDEGLIPLEVRFLHDPAAAQGYVGAALSSAMWRWHQPNGSWQADKVIQVDGIEHEGWPFPVPGLITDLVVSMDDRFLYFSNWLHGDLRQYDISDPANPKLASQLWLGGVLGKPNDAGRDLNGGPQMLQLSYDGRRMYVTNSLYSTWDNQFYPDMKSWLLKVDCHPEGGMTVDPNFFVDFHDRPGGPARAHEVRLQNGDCTTEIFQ
;
A
#
# COMPACT_ATOMS: atom_id res chain seq x y z
N PRO A 1 3.36 -14.61 -13.32
CA PRO A 1 4.58 -13.84 -13.34
C PRO A 1 5.78 -14.72 -13.65
N GLY A 2 6.78 -14.14 -14.33
CA GLY A 2 8.05 -14.83 -14.59
C GLY A 2 8.92 -14.91 -13.33
N VAL A 3 9.96 -15.72 -13.38
CA VAL A 3 10.98 -15.73 -12.31
C VAL A 3 11.61 -14.35 -12.21
N GLY A 4 11.64 -13.76 -11.01
CA GLY A 4 12.18 -12.43 -10.76
C GLY A 4 11.19 -11.28 -10.99
N ASP A 5 9.93 -11.55 -11.30
CA ASP A 5 8.89 -10.53 -11.28
C ASP A 5 8.42 -10.28 -9.83
N GLU A 6 7.92 -9.09 -9.57
CA GLU A 6 7.41 -8.70 -8.26
C GLU A 6 5.92 -8.45 -8.32
N LEU A 7 5.21 -9.02 -7.34
CA LEU A 7 3.80 -8.79 -7.12
C LEU A 7 3.69 -7.97 -5.85
N HIS A 8 3.32 -6.69 -5.97
CA HIS A 8 3.11 -5.83 -4.81
C HIS A 8 1.64 -5.85 -4.39
N HIS A 9 0.86 -4.96 -4.96
CA HIS A 9 -0.57 -4.90 -4.67
C HIS A 9 -1.37 -5.69 -5.69
N TYR A 10 -2.46 -6.27 -5.23
CA TYR A 10 -3.46 -6.85 -6.10
C TYR A 10 -4.85 -6.60 -5.51
N GLY A 11 -5.86 -6.52 -6.36
CA GLY A 11 -7.21 -6.16 -5.95
C GLY A 11 -8.26 -7.07 -6.56
N TRP A 12 -9.45 -6.99 -6.00
CA TRP A 12 -10.62 -7.68 -6.51
C TRP A 12 -11.21 -6.95 -7.71
N ASN A 13 -11.80 -7.71 -8.64
CA ASN A 13 -12.59 -7.14 -9.73
C ASN A 13 -13.81 -6.38 -9.22
N ARG A 14 -14.28 -6.66 -8.00
CA ARG A 14 -15.42 -6.01 -7.35
C ARG A 14 -15.26 -5.93 -5.85
N CYS A 15 -15.93 -4.95 -5.24
CA CYS A 15 -16.18 -4.89 -3.80
C CYS A 15 -17.68 -4.98 -3.53
N SER A 16 -18.06 -5.31 -2.31
CA SER A 16 -19.46 -5.46 -1.93
C SER A 16 -20.17 -4.12 -1.73
N SER A 17 -19.44 -3.06 -1.49
CA SER A 17 -19.96 -1.73 -1.18
C SER A 17 -20.10 -0.84 -2.42
N ALA A 18 -19.05 -0.15 -2.84
CA ALA A 18 -19.11 0.85 -3.90
C ALA A 18 -19.38 0.28 -5.31
N CYS A 19 -19.06 -0.99 -5.56
CA CYS A 19 -19.18 -1.63 -6.86
C CYS A 19 -20.45 -2.49 -7.04
N HIS A 20 -21.36 -2.47 -6.09
CA HIS A 20 -22.68 -3.13 -6.13
C HIS A 20 -22.67 -4.60 -6.57
N GLY A 21 -21.87 -5.45 -5.94
CA GLY A 21 -21.92 -6.87 -6.19
C GLY A 21 -21.03 -7.71 -5.28
N PRO A 22 -21.56 -8.84 -4.76
CA PRO A 22 -20.80 -9.67 -3.85
C PRO A 22 -19.73 -10.52 -4.52
N ASP A 23 -19.73 -10.58 -5.86
CA ASP A 23 -18.98 -11.59 -6.59
C ASP A 23 -17.53 -11.18 -6.85
N ARG A 24 -16.70 -11.33 -5.81
CA ARG A 24 -15.24 -11.31 -5.91
C ARG A 24 -14.78 -12.60 -6.57
N THR A 25 -14.85 -12.63 -7.89
CA THR A 25 -14.54 -13.81 -8.68
C THR A 25 -13.12 -13.80 -9.23
N HIS A 26 -12.52 -12.63 -9.34
CA HIS A 26 -11.20 -12.47 -9.95
C HIS A 26 -10.31 -11.54 -9.13
N LEU A 27 -9.04 -11.92 -9.01
CA LEU A 27 -7.97 -11.06 -8.57
C LEU A 27 -7.26 -10.47 -9.79
N ILE A 28 -7.08 -9.19 -9.79
CA ILE A 28 -6.22 -8.49 -10.73
C ILE A 28 -4.84 -8.37 -10.07
N VAL A 29 -3.86 -9.04 -10.65
CA VAL A 29 -2.54 -9.24 -10.06
C VAL A 29 -1.46 -8.62 -10.96
N PRO A 30 -1.05 -7.38 -10.66
CA PRO A 30 0.00 -6.70 -11.41
C PRO A 30 1.37 -7.33 -11.15
N GLY A 31 2.13 -7.56 -12.24
CA GLY A 31 3.55 -7.82 -12.18
C GLY A 31 4.30 -6.51 -12.28
N PHE A 32 4.84 -6.05 -11.17
CA PHE A 32 5.41 -4.72 -11.05
C PHE A 32 6.58 -4.48 -12.02
N ARG A 33 7.53 -5.40 -12.09
CA ARG A 33 8.70 -5.27 -12.97
C ARG A 33 8.38 -5.55 -14.43
N SER A 34 7.58 -6.57 -14.69
CA SER A 34 7.22 -6.96 -16.06
C SER A 34 6.19 -6.05 -16.69
N SER A 35 5.45 -5.30 -15.89
CA SER A 35 4.22 -4.56 -16.29
C SER A 35 3.11 -5.45 -16.86
N ARG A 36 3.18 -6.79 -16.67
CA ARG A 36 2.08 -7.71 -16.98
C ARG A 36 0.99 -7.61 -15.92
N ILE A 37 -0.24 -7.77 -16.36
CA ILE A 37 -1.36 -7.85 -15.44
C ILE A 37 -2.00 -9.22 -15.60
N HIS A 38 -2.03 -10.01 -14.53
CA HIS A 38 -2.62 -11.33 -14.51
C HIS A 38 -4.03 -11.26 -13.94
N ILE A 39 -4.99 -11.82 -14.63
CA ILE A 39 -6.36 -11.99 -14.17
C ILE A 39 -6.49 -13.41 -13.65
N VAL A 40 -6.70 -13.52 -12.35
CA VAL A 40 -6.72 -14.81 -11.65
C VAL A 40 -8.14 -15.14 -11.21
N ASN A 41 -8.71 -16.18 -11.79
CA ASN A 41 -10.04 -16.68 -11.43
C ASN A 41 -9.96 -17.47 -10.11
N VAL A 42 -10.82 -17.13 -9.16
CA VAL A 42 -10.97 -17.78 -7.85
C VAL A 42 -12.42 -18.18 -7.57
N ALA A 43 -13.32 -18.04 -8.55
CA ALA A 43 -14.75 -18.27 -8.39
C ALA A 43 -15.09 -19.73 -8.05
N ASP A 44 -14.43 -20.68 -8.72
CA ASP A 44 -14.74 -22.10 -8.57
C ASP A 44 -14.13 -22.69 -7.28
N ASP A 45 -12.86 -22.44 -7.05
CA ASP A 45 -12.16 -22.85 -5.83
C ASP A 45 -11.00 -21.88 -5.53
N PRO A 46 -11.12 -21.03 -4.50
CA PRO A 46 -10.08 -20.05 -4.17
C PRO A 46 -8.77 -20.70 -3.71
N ARG A 47 -8.79 -22.00 -3.38
CA ARG A 47 -7.57 -22.78 -3.05
C ARG A 47 -6.87 -23.34 -4.29
N ARG A 48 -7.51 -23.23 -5.46
CA ARG A 48 -6.98 -23.65 -6.77
C ARG A 48 -7.19 -22.56 -7.80
N PRO A 49 -6.61 -21.37 -7.59
CA PRO A 49 -6.77 -20.26 -8.52
C PRO A 49 -6.18 -20.61 -9.89
N THR A 50 -6.81 -20.12 -10.95
CA THR A 50 -6.35 -20.30 -12.32
C THR A 50 -6.11 -18.95 -12.99
N ILE A 51 -5.06 -18.84 -13.81
CA ILE A 51 -4.85 -17.64 -14.63
C ILE A 51 -5.81 -17.73 -15.82
N GLU A 52 -6.75 -16.80 -15.87
CA GLU A 52 -7.75 -16.73 -16.95
C GLU A 52 -7.25 -15.89 -18.13
N LYS A 53 -6.59 -14.78 -17.83
CA LYS A 53 -6.05 -13.85 -18.84
C LYS A 53 -4.73 -13.26 -18.38
N VAL A 54 -3.84 -12.99 -19.33
CA VAL A 54 -2.65 -12.17 -19.12
C VAL A 54 -2.72 -10.98 -20.07
N ILE A 55 -2.60 -9.78 -19.54
CA ILE A 55 -2.49 -8.54 -20.30
C ILE A 55 -1.00 -8.25 -20.42
N GLU A 56 -0.50 -8.24 -21.64
CA GLU A 56 0.92 -8.01 -21.90
C GLU A 56 1.28 -6.51 -21.80
N PRO A 57 2.52 -6.18 -21.42
CA PRO A 57 2.94 -4.79 -21.19
C PRO A 57 2.80 -3.91 -22.43
N GLU A 58 2.95 -4.48 -23.63
CA GLU A 58 2.79 -3.75 -24.88
C GLU A 58 1.38 -3.21 -25.06
N GLU A 59 0.34 -3.98 -24.64
CA GLU A 59 -1.04 -3.53 -24.66
C GLU A 59 -1.27 -2.39 -23.67
N VAL A 60 -0.74 -2.52 -22.45
CA VAL A 60 -0.83 -1.48 -21.41
C VAL A 60 -0.18 -0.20 -21.88
N VAL A 61 1.06 -0.27 -22.35
CA VAL A 61 1.82 0.89 -22.83
C VAL A 61 1.14 1.53 -24.04
N ALA A 62 0.69 0.74 -25.01
CA ALA A 62 0.05 1.28 -26.21
C ALA A 62 -1.22 2.09 -25.90
N LYS A 63 -1.99 1.69 -24.88
CA LYS A 63 -3.26 2.35 -24.50
C LYS A 63 -3.09 3.45 -23.46
N THR A 64 -2.07 3.37 -22.62
CA THR A 64 -1.90 4.32 -21.48
C THR A 64 -0.61 5.13 -21.54
N GLY A 65 0.46 4.60 -22.14
CA GLY A 65 1.82 5.15 -22.06
C GLY A 65 2.47 4.91 -20.70
N TYR A 66 1.95 3.97 -19.88
CA TYR A 66 2.42 3.71 -18.52
C TYR A 66 2.94 2.30 -18.34
N THR A 67 3.76 2.13 -17.30
CA THR A 67 4.40 0.88 -16.85
C THR A 67 4.34 0.79 -15.32
N ARG A 68 4.80 -0.32 -14.76
CA ARG A 68 4.88 -0.58 -13.31
C ARG A 68 3.52 -0.47 -12.62
N PRO A 69 2.55 -1.32 -12.98
CA PRO A 69 1.26 -1.36 -12.32
C PRO A 69 1.40 -1.76 -10.85
N HIS A 70 0.68 -1.06 -9.97
CA HIS A 70 0.81 -1.19 -8.53
C HIS A 70 -0.55 -1.39 -7.85
N THR A 71 -1.11 -0.37 -7.21
CA THR A 71 -2.38 -0.47 -6.46
C THR A 71 -3.57 -0.68 -7.37
N VAL A 72 -4.47 -1.57 -6.97
CA VAL A 72 -5.66 -1.95 -7.74
C VAL A 72 -6.93 -1.72 -6.93
N HIS A 73 -7.84 -0.91 -7.45
CA HIS A 73 -9.19 -0.76 -6.89
C HIS A 73 -10.25 -0.94 -7.96
N CYS A 74 -11.31 -1.69 -7.61
CA CYS A 74 -12.56 -1.62 -8.37
C CYS A 74 -13.24 -0.27 -8.12
N MET A 75 -13.96 0.22 -9.12
CA MET A 75 -14.73 1.47 -9.03
C MET A 75 -16.16 1.26 -9.55
N PRO A 76 -17.11 2.10 -9.15
CA PRO A 76 -18.47 2.06 -9.70
C PRO A 76 -18.51 2.09 -11.23
N GLY A 77 -19.47 1.38 -11.82
CA GLY A 77 -19.65 1.30 -13.27
C GLY A 77 -18.76 0.27 -13.96
N ASP A 78 -18.53 -0.87 -13.29
CA ASP A 78 -17.74 -2.00 -13.82
C ASP A 78 -16.32 -1.60 -14.28
N LYS A 79 -15.63 -0.84 -13.44
CA LYS A 79 -14.27 -0.37 -13.69
C LYS A 79 -13.30 -0.95 -12.68
N VAL A 80 -12.08 -1.20 -13.12
CA VAL A 80 -10.91 -1.40 -12.27
C VAL A 80 -9.90 -0.31 -12.63
N VAL A 81 -9.37 0.37 -11.63
CA VAL A 81 -8.32 1.37 -11.80
C VAL A 81 -7.06 0.85 -11.13
N ILE A 82 -5.94 1.06 -11.81
CA ILE A 82 -4.62 0.60 -11.37
C ILE A 82 -3.68 1.81 -11.38
N SER A 83 -3.02 2.09 -10.27
CA SER A 83 -1.95 3.07 -10.25
C SER A 83 -0.73 2.54 -11.01
N MET A 84 -0.10 3.41 -11.77
CA MET A 84 1.06 3.09 -12.62
C MET A 84 2.21 3.96 -12.16
N LEU A 85 3.34 3.33 -11.80
CA LEU A 85 4.46 4.03 -11.16
C LEU A 85 5.54 4.50 -12.14
N GLY A 86 5.38 4.24 -13.42
CA GLY A 86 6.32 4.68 -14.44
C GLY A 86 5.67 5.02 -15.76
N ASN A 87 6.31 5.92 -16.52
CA ASN A 87 6.02 6.12 -17.93
C ASN A 87 6.60 4.96 -18.77
N ALA A 88 6.37 4.99 -20.08
CA ALA A 88 6.83 3.94 -21.01
C ALA A 88 8.36 3.73 -20.97
N ASP A 89 9.12 4.80 -20.76
CA ASP A 89 10.58 4.78 -20.74
C ASP A 89 11.17 4.47 -19.37
N GLY A 90 10.35 4.49 -18.31
CA GLY A 90 10.82 4.31 -16.92
C GLY A 90 11.61 5.49 -16.35
N THR A 91 11.62 6.62 -17.04
CA THR A 91 12.39 7.84 -16.66
C THR A 91 11.57 8.82 -15.83
N ASP A 92 10.26 8.64 -15.76
CA ASP A 92 9.34 9.50 -15.04
C ASP A 92 8.23 8.67 -14.40
N GLY A 93 7.43 9.31 -13.54
CA GLY A 93 6.27 8.68 -12.92
C GLY A 93 5.14 8.40 -13.89
N GLY A 94 4.15 7.68 -13.40
CA GLY A 94 2.99 7.25 -14.16
C GLY A 94 1.74 8.04 -13.81
N GLY A 95 0.61 7.40 -14.01
CA GLY A 95 -0.73 7.88 -13.71
C GLY A 95 -1.62 6.70 -13.36
N PHE A 96 -2.79 6.58 -14.01
CA PHE A 96 -3.73 5.50 -13.72
C PHE A 96 -4.20 4.81 -15.01
N ALA A 97 -4.15 3.50 -15.02
CA ALA A 97 -4.76 2.68 -16.07
C ALA A 97 -6.19 2.27 -15.66
N GLN A 98 -7.11 2.25 -16.61
CA GLN A 98 -8.46 1.76 -16.41
C GLN A 98 -8.68 0.47 -17.20
N LEU A 99 -9.24 -0.55 -16.53
CA LEU A 99 -9.73 -1.77 -17.14
C LEU A 99 -11.25 -1.86 -17.01
N ASP A 100 -11.88 -2.56 -17.93
CA ASP A 100 -13.26 -3.03 -17.76
C ASP A 100 -13.26 -4.23 -16.79
N ALA A 101 -14.09 -4.19 -15.76
CA ALA A 101 -14.10 -5.20 -14.68
C ALA A 101 -14.74 -6.53 -15.08
N ARG A 102 -15.36 -6.64 -16.29
CA ARG A 102 -16.00 -7.86 -16.81
C ARG A 102 -15.17 -8.53 -17.89
N THR A 103 -14.62 -7.75 -18.83
CA THR A 103 -13.84 -8.26 -19.96
C THR A 103 -12.35 -8.25 -19.68
N PHE A 104 -11.93 -7.51 -18.65
CA PHE A 104 -10.53 -7.27 -18.31
C PHE A 104 -9.72 -6.70 -19.49
N GLU A 105 -10.36 -5.88 -20.31
CA GLU A 105 -9.70 -5.13 -21.36
C GLU A 105 -9.17 -3.80 -20.83
N VAL A 106 -7.97 -3.43 -21.23
CA VAL A 106 -7.43 -2.10 -20.95
C VAL A 106 -8.23 -1.08 -21.76
N VAL A 107 -8.91 -0.18 -21.08
CA VAL A 107 -9.70 0.90 -21.70
C VAL A 107 -8.80 2.06 -22.11
N GLY A 108 -7.83 2.43 -21.27
CA GLY A 108 -6.93 3.55 -21.46
C GLY A 108 -6.52 4.18 -20.13
N ARG A 109 -6.18 5.46 -20.16
CA ARG A 109 -5.95 6.24 -18.94
C ARG A 109 -7.26 6.50 -18.22
N TRP A 110 -7.22 6.39 -16.87
CA TRP A 110 -8.37 6.79 -16.07
C TRP A 110 -8.48 8.33 -15.99
N GLU A 111 -7.38 9.00 -15.76
CA GLU A 111 -7.35 10.45 -15.63
C GLU A 111 -7.63 11.17 -16.97
N ALA A 112 -8.38 12.27 -16.89
CA ALA A 112 -8.59 13.20 -18.00
C ALA A 112 -7.57 14.34 -17.96
N ASP A 113 -7.22 14.80 -16.76
CA ASP A 113 -6.21 15.84 -16.54
C ASP A 113 -5.52 15.61 -15.19
N ARG A 114 -4.24 15.37 -15.21
CA ARG A 114 -3.45 15.11 -14.00
C ARG A 114 -2.77 16.36 -13.41
N GLY A 115 -3.00 17.54 -13.98
CA GLY A 115 -2.38 18.77 -13.52
C GLY A 115 -0.85 18.62 -13.38
N ASP A 116 -0.33 18.97 -12.22
CA ASP A 116 1.11 18.86 -11.89
C ASP A 116 1.52 17.49 -11.30
N GLN A 117 0.60 16.54 -11.15
CA GLN A 117 0.94 15.19 -10.67
C GLN A 117 1.91 14.53 -11.65
N ARG A 118 3.09 14.19 -11.16
CA ARG A 118 4.15 13.56 -11.92
C ARG A 118 4.48 12.17 -11.42
N ILE A 119 4.70 12.03 -10.12
CA ILE A 119 5.03 10.76 -9.44
C ILE A 119 3.74 10.16 -8.90
N ASN A 120 3.64 8.84 -8.86
CA ASN A 120 2.46 8.12 -8.38
C ASN A 120 2.86 6.96 -7.44
N TYR A 121 1.91 6.52 -6.62
CA TYR A 121 2.06 5.33 -5.80
C TYR A 121 0.71 4.68 -5.50
N ASP A 122 0.12 5.01 -4.37
CA ASP A 122 -1.17 4.49 -3.92
C ASP A 122 -2.30 5.48 -4.18
N PHE A 123 -3.52 4.98 -4.16
CA PHE A 123 -4.71 5.81 -4.23
C PHE A 123 -5.88 5.17 -3.50
N TRP A 124 -6.77 6.02 -3.01
CA TRP A 124 -8.05 5.63 -2.46
C TRP A 124 -9.12 6.62 -2.89
N TYR A 125 -10.39 6.23 -2.89
CA TYR A 125 -11.46 7.13 -3.32
C TYR A 125 -12.66 7.04 -2.39
N GLN A 126 -13.45 8.13 -2.36
CA GLN A 126 -14.72 8.19 -1.62
C GLN A 126 -15.80 8.83 -2.51
N PRO A 127 -16.73 8.01 -3.04
CA PRO A 127 -17.77 8.50 -3.96
C PRO A 127 -18.69 9.56 -3.35
N ARG A 128 -19.01 9.46 -2.07
CA ARG A 128 -19.86 10.45 -1.38
C ARG A 128 -19.29 11.85 -1.42
N HIS A 129 -17.98 11.98 -1.42
CA HIS A 129 -17.29 13.28 -1.49
C HIS A 129 -16.79 13.59 -2.90
N ASN A 130 -17.08 12.75 -3.90
CA ASN A 130 -16.60 12.89 -5.27
C ASN A 130 -15.08 13.08 -5.33
N VAL A 131 -14.32 12.35 -4.52
CA VAL A 131 -12.88 12.51 -4.38
C VAL A 131 -12.14 11.20 -4.56
N MET A 132 -10.97 11.26 -5.21
CA MET A 132 -9.90 10.29 -5.11
C MET A 132 -8.66 11.01 -4.58
N ILE A 133 -7.88 10.31 -3.76
CA ILE A 133 -6.58 10.81 -3.27
C ILE A 133 -5.50 9.88 -3.77
N SER A 134 -4.37 10.45 -4.20
CA SER A 134 -3.17 9.68 -4.52
C SER A 134 -1.93 10.26 -3.85
N SER A 135 -0.96 9.39 -3.64
CA SER A 135 0.33 9.68 -3.04
C SER A 135 1.48 9.52 -4.04
N GLU A 136 2.68 9.84 -3.62
CA GLU A 136 3.89 9.80 -4.46
C GLU A 136 4.99 8.95 -3.83
N PHE A 137 5.55 8.02 -4.59
CA PHE A 137 6.75 7.29 -4.20
C PHE A 137 8.01 7.92 -4.82
N GLY A 138 8.36 7.50 -6.01
CA GLY A 138 9.53 7.94 -6.75
C GLY A 138 9.44 7.55 -8.23
N ILE A 139 10.39 8.01 -9.02
CA ILE A 139 10.51 7.57 -10.42
C ILE A 139 11.27 6.23 -10.48
N PRO A 140 10.99 5.35 -11.46
CA PRO A 140 11.60 4.04 -11.57
C PRO A 140 13.13 4.05 -11.53
N GLU A 141 13.76 5.00 -12.19
CA GLU A 141 15.21 5.19 -12.22
C GLU A 141 15.82 5.35 -10.81
N ALA A 142 15.05 5.90 -9.85
CA ALA A 142 15.52 6.12 -8.48
C ALA A 142 15.34 4.88 -7.60
N TYR A 143 14.18 4.23 -7.65
CA TYR A 143 13.88 3.16 -6.69
C TYR A 143 14.26 1.75 -7.18
N GLU A 144 14.29 1.48 -8.49
CA GLU A 144 14.59 0.14 -9.02
C GLU A 144 16.02 -0.35 -8.74
N PRO A 145 17.05 0.49 -8.78
CA PRO A 145 18.41 0.05 -8.44
C PRO A 145 18.64 -0.20 -6.94
N GLY A 146 17.82 0.38 -6.09
CA GLY A 146 17.96 0.44 -4.64
C GLY A 146 17.84 1.88 -4.14
N PHE A 147 17.80 2.06 -2.84
CA PHE A 147 17.68 3.39 -2.24
C PHE A 147 19.00 4.15 -2.26
N ASN A 148 18.95 5.42 -2.70
CA ASN A 148 20.08 6.35 -2.66
C ASN A 148 19.62 7.73 -2.15
N LEU A 149 20.30 8.26 -1.14
CA LEU A 149 20.01 9.58 -0.57
C LEU A 149 20.23 10.72 -1.57
N ASP A 150 21.15 10.59 -2.52
CA ASP A 150 21.39 11.62 -3.54
C ASP A 150 20.16 11.78 -4.43
N ASP A 151 19.41 10.71 -4.68
CA ASP A 151 18.18 10.76 -5.47
C ASP A 151 17.04 11.48 -4.72
N VAL A 152 17.03 11.43 -3.38
CA VAL A 152 16.12 12.23 -2.56
C VAL A 152 16.44 13.73 -2.74
N GLY A 153 17.71 14.09 -2.60
CA GLY A 153 18.19 15.46 -2.80
C GLY A 153 17.97 15.97 -4.23
N ALA A 154 17.97 15.08 -5.22
CA ALA A 154 17.69 15.39 -6.62
C ALA A 154 16.18 15.50 -6.95
N GLY A 155 15.27 15.31 -5.97
CA GLY A 155 13.82 15.40 -6.16
C GLY A 155 13.24 14.25 -7.00
N LYS A 156 13.88 13.08 -7.00
CA LYS A 156 13.39 11.89 -7.70
C LYS A 156 12.37 11.10 -6.88
N TYR A 157 12.20 11.44 -5.60
CA TYR A 157 11.16 10.93 -4.72
C TYR A 157 10.13 12.02 -4.42
N GLY A 158 8.89 11.60 -4.25
CA GLY A 158 7.77 12.51 -4.06
C GLY A 158 7.51 12.89 -2.61
N ARG A 159 6.65 13.91 -2.46
CA ARG A 159 6.18 14.41 -1.16
C ARG A 159 4.80 15.05 -1.23
N ASN A 160 4.06 14.82 -2.32
CA ASN A 160 2.76 15.41 -2.51
C ASN A 160 1.62 14.42 -2.28
N LEU A 161 0.47 14.97 -1.89
CA LEU A 161 -0.84 14.34 -2.00
C LEU A 161 -1.64 15.07 -3.06
N HIS A 162 -2.30 14.32 -3.93
CA HIS A 162 -3.16 14.86 -4.98
C HIS A 162 -4.61 14.50 -4.72
N PHE A 163 -5.47 15.50 -4.71
CA PHE A 163 -6.91 15.37 -4.55
C PHE A 163 -7.58 15.57 -5.89
N TRP A 164 -8.25 14.53 -6.35
CA TRP A 164 -8.85 14.44 -7.67
C TRP A 164 -10.37 14.57 -7.57
N ASN A 165 -10.98 15.28 -8.50
CA ASN A 165 -12.41 15.13 -8.74
C ASN A 165 -12.64 13.76 -9.39
N LEU A 166 -13.40 12.90 -8.70
CA LEU A 166 -13.59 11.51 -9.11
C LEU A 166 -14.41 11.40 -10.41
N GLU A 167 -15.43 12.26 -10.60
CA GLU A 167 -16.27 12.26 -11.79
C GLU A 167 -15.56 12.92 -12.99
N GLU A 168 -14.93 14.07 -12.79
CA GLU A 168 -14.21 14.79 -13.83
C GLU A 168 -12.82 14.19 -14.11
N ARG A 169 -12.30 13.36 -13.20
CA ARG A 169 -11.02 12.64 -13.32
C ARG A 169 -9.84 13.59 -13.54
N ARG A 170 -9.82 14.68 -12.78
CA ARG A 170 -8.78 15.69 -12.81
C ARG A 170 -8.33 16.07 -11.41
N VAL A 171 -7.06 16.48 -11.28
CA VAL A 171 -6.55 17.03 -10.02
C VAL A 171 -7.20 18.39 -9.76
N GLU A 172 -7.76 18.57 -8.57
CA GLU A 172 -8.30 19.85 -8.10
C GLU A 172 -7.39 20.54 -7.12
N GLN A 173 -6.64 19.76 -6.33
CA GLN A 173 -5.73 20.30 -5.34
C GLN A 173 -4.53 19.35 -5.16
N SER A 174 -3.35 19.94 -4.98
CA SER A 174 -2.15 19.22 -4.53
C SER A 174 -1.65 19.84 -3.23
N ILE A 175 -1.18 19.02 -2.31
CA ILE A 175 -0.57 19.45 -1.05
C ILE A 175 0.85 18.93 -1.01
N ASP A 176 1.83 19.83 -0.95
CA ASP A 176 3.23 19.53 -0.68
C ASP A 176 3.40 19.38 0.84
N LEU A 177 3.76 18.18 1.30
CA LEU A 177 3.98 17.85 2.70
C LEU A 177 5.36 18.32 3.21
N GLY A 178 6.18 18.87 2.32
CA GLY A 178 7.52 19.36 2.64
C GLY A 178 8.51 18.24 3.01
N ASP A 179 9.60 18.63 3.65
CA ASP A 179 10.68 17.70 4.03
C ASP A 179 10.27 16.72 5.13
N GLU A 180 9.22 17.02 5.89
CA GLU A 180 8.64 16.13 6.90
C GLU A 180 7.63 15.12 6.31
N GLY A 181 7.37 15.18 5.00
CA GLY A 181 6.43 14.32 4.28
C GLY A 181 7.05 13.54 3.14
N LEU A 182 8.34 13.22 3.19
CA LEU A 182 9.05 12.51 2.12
C LEU A 182 8.57 11.06 1.97
N ILE A 183 8.30 10.70 0.72
CA ILE A 183 7.83 9.38 0.30
C ILE A 183 6.51 9.03 0.99
N PRO A 184 5.41 9.78 0.73
CA PRO A 184 4.09 9.36 1.18
C PRO A 184 3.68 8.11 0.41
N LEU A 185 3.44 7.02 1.13
CA LEU A 185 3.08 5.73 0.55
C LEU A 185 1.57 5.47 0.62
N GLU A 186 1.13 4.53 1.44
CA GLU A 186 -0.26 4.12 1.52
C GLU A 186 -1.18 5.25 2.00
N VAL A 187 -2.31 5.41 1.32
CA VAL A 187 -3.37 6.37 1.68
C VAL A 187 -4.64 5.62 2.06
N ARG A 188 -5.30 6.02 3.15
CA ARG A 188 -6.56 5.39 3.60
C ARG A 188 -7.54 6.44 4.09
N PHE A 189 -8.75 6.44 3.53
CA PHE A 189 -9.89 7.11 4.14
C PHE A 189 -10.32 6.41 5.42
N LEU A 190 -10.99 7.12 6.31
CA LEU A 190 -11.83 6.47 7.30
C LEU A 190 -12.96 5.71 6.60
N HIS A 191 -13.48 4.67 7.24
CA HIS A 191 -14.53 3.83 6.68
C HIS A 191 -15.92 4.48 6.77
N ASP A 192 -16.12 5.43 7.71
CA ASP A 192 -17.33 6.26 7.71
C ASP A 192 -17.39 7.09 6.42
N PRO A 193 -18.33 6.80 5.50
CA PRO A 193 -18.41 7.52 4.24
C PRO A 193 -18.76 9.00 4.39
N ALA A 194 -19.24 9.44 5.56
CA ALA A 194 -19.48 10.85 5.84
C ALA A 194 -18.20 11.61 6.25
N ALA A 195 -17.15 10.88 6.61
CA ALA A 195 -15.89 11.48 7.07
C ALA A 195 -14.98 11.81 5.87
N ALA A 196 -14.89 13.09 5.50
CA ALA A 196 -13.96 13.57 4.49
C ALA A 196 -12.55 13.71 5.08
N GLN A 197 -11.95 12.59 5.50
CA GLN A 197 -10.62 12.54 6.13
C GLN A 197 -9.99 11.15 6.07
N GLY A 198 -8.69 11.11 6.31
CA GLY A 198 -7.93 9.85 6.36
C GLY A 198 -6.46 10.09 6.69
N TYR A 199 -5.63 9.09 6.43
CA TYR A 199 -4.22 9.08 6.79
C TYR A 199 -3.32 8.67 5.65
N VAL A 200 -2.07 9.16 5.69
CA VAL A 200 -0.97 8.74 4.84
C VAL A 200 0.30 8.62 5.66
N GLY A 201 1.05 7.56 5.43
CA GLY A 201 2.38 7.37 6.01
C GLY A 201 3.47 7.93 5.12
N ALA A 202 4.21 8.95 5.58
CA ALA A 202 5.42 9.45 4.91
C ALA A 202 6.61 8.57 5.34
N ALA A 203 7.01 7.63 4.47
CA ALA A 203 7.92 6.55 4.82
C ALA A 203 9.28 7.06 5.29
N LEU A 204 9.97 7.85 4.47
CA LEU A 204 11.33 8.30 4.79
C LEU A 204 11.36 9.27 5.97
N SER A 205 10.37 10.15 6.06
CA SER A 205 10.23 11.07 7.20
C SER A 205 9.70 10.38 8.46
N SER A 206 9.23 9.14 8.37
CA SER A 206 8.65 8.36 9.47
C SER A 206 7.53 9.11 10.19
N ALA A 207 6.70 9.80 9.44
CA ALA A 207 5.62 10.64 9.92
C ALA A 207 4.26 10.16 9.40
N MET A 208 3.24 10.23 10.26
CA MET A 208 1.86 10.02 9.86
C MET A 208 1.17 11.35 9.69
N TRP A 209 0.56 11.56 8.53
CA TRP A 209 -0.20 12.75 8.21
C TRP A 209 -1.67 12.40 8.13
N ARG A 210 -2.50 13.24 8.77
CA ARG A 210 -3.96 13.23 8.60
C ARG A 210 -4.32 14.29 7.56
N TRP A 211 -5.07 13.91 6.56
CA TRP A 211 -5.67 14.85 5.63
C TRP A 211 -7.19 14.92 5.84
N HIS A 212 -7.78 16.11 5.69
CA HIS A 212 -9.18 16.39 5.99
C HIS A 212 -9.67 17.62 5.24
N GLN A 213 -10.98 17.81 5.17
CA GLN A 213 -11.62 18.91 4.44
C GLN A 213 -12.51 19.77 5.33
N PRO A 214 -12.00 20.65 6.19
CA PRO A 214 -12.79 21.37 7.17
C PRO A 214 -13.70 22.46 6.58
N ASN A 215 -13.28 23.13 5.48
CA ASN A 215 -13.97 24.29 4.90
C ASN A 215 -14.04 24.20 3.36
N GLY A 216 -14.20 23.00 2.82
CA GLY A 216 -14.27 22.77 1.38
C GLY A 216 -12.90 22.73 0.67
N SER A 217 -11.80 22.96 1.39
CA SER A 217 -10.43 22.79 0.89
C SER A 217 -9.72 21.71 1.68
N TRP A 218 -8.92 20.90 1.02
CA TRP A 218 -8.13 19.84 1.66
C TRP A 218 -6.95 20.44 2.44
N GLN A 219 -6.71 19.89 3.60
CA GLN A 219 -5.59 20.23 4.49
C GLN A 219 -4.91 18.94 4.95
N ALA A 220 -3.63 19.03 5.31
CA ALA A 220 -2.88 17.91 5.86
C ALA A 220 -2.09 18.38 7.10
N ASP A 221 -2.25 17.65 8.19
CA ASP A 221 -1.58 17.89 9.47
C ASP A 221 -0.74 16.69 9.86
N LYS A 222 0.52 16.91 10.27
CA LYS A 222 1.33 15.86 10.86
C LYS A 222 0.82 15.52 12.25
N VAL A 223 0.39 14.28 12.47
CA VAL A 223 -0.27 13.85 13.73
C VAL A 223 0.55 12.83 14.51
N ILE A 224 1.48 12.10 13.88
CA ILE A 224 2.41 11.19 14.56
C ILE A 224 3.80 11.40 13.98
N GLN A 225 4.80 11.39 14.85
CA GLN A 225 6.21 11.28 14.48
C GLN A 225 6.80 10.03 15.12
N VAL A 226 7.46 9.21 14.31
CA VAL A 226 8.29 8.11 14.78
C VAL A 226 9.73 8.62 14.81
N ASP A 227 10.26 8.83 16.00
CA ASP A 227 11.62 9.32 16.16
C ASP A 227 12.63 8.29 15.67
N GLY A 228 13.70 8.77 15.00
CA GLY A 228 14.81 7.94 14.61
C GLY A 228 15.56 7.37 15.83
N ILE A 229 16.12 6.18 15.70
CA ILE A 229 16.84 5.48 16.76
C ILE A 229 18.33 5.37 16.39
N GLU A 230 19.21 5.86 17.27
CA GLU A 230 20.65 5.70 17.10
C GLU A 230 21.03 4.22 17.08
N HIS A 231 21.79 3.82 16.08
CA HIS A 231 22.24 2.44 15.90
C HIS A 231 23.65 2.39 15.31
N GLU A 232 24.49 1.51 15.85
CA GLU A 232 25.86 1.36 15.39
C GLU A 232 25.93 0.96 13.91
N GLY A 233 26.81 1.62 13.17
CA GLY A 233 27.00 1.38 11.73
C GLY A 233 26.06 2.20 10.82
N TRP A 234 25.13 2.97 11.36
CA TRP A 234 24.30 3.88 10.60
C TRP A 234 24.83 5.31 10.64
N PRO A 235 24.81 6.05 9.52
CA PRO A 235 25.35 7.41 9.45
C PRO A 235 24.46 8.48 10.13
N PHE A 236 23.22 8.13 10.46
CA PHE A 236 22.21 8.96 11.12
C PHE A 236 21.24 8.04 11.88
N PRO A 237 20.40 8.59 12.78
CA PRO A 237 19.39 7.79 13.47
C PRO A 237 18.52 7.01 12.48
N VAL A 238 18.40 5.71 12.67
CA VAL A 238 17.60 4.84 11.80
C VAL A 238 16.15 5.32 11.77
N PRO A 239 15.57 5.68 10.63
CA PRO A 239 14.16 6.06 10.55
C PRO A 239 13.26 4.84 10.75
N GLY A 240 12.03 5.03 11.19
CA GLY A 240 11.04 3.95 11.26
C GLY A 240 10.80 3.33 9.90
N LEU A 241 10.72 4.14 8.87
CA LEU A 241 10.29 3.83 7.52
C LEU A 241 8.87 3.24 7.52
N ILE A 242 7.86 4.10 7.63
CA ILE A 242 6.45 3.69 7.61
C ILE A 242 6.11 3.18 6.22
N THR A 243 5.83 1.89 6.07
CA THR A 243 5.63 1.26 4.75
C THR A 243 4.19 0.87 4.45
N ASP A 244 3.36 0.69 5.47
CA ASP A 244 1.94 0.43 5.29
C ASP A 244 1.13 0.94 6.47
N LEU A 245 -0.14 1.20 6.23
CA LEU A 245 -1.13 1.54 7.24
C LEU A 245 -2.50 0.94 6.93
N VAL A 246 -3.23 0.55 7.96
CA VAL A 246 -4.62 0.10 7.86
C VAL A 246 -5.45 0.72 8.99
N VAL A 247 -6.73 0.99 8.71
CA VAL A 247 -7.70 1.51 9.68
C VAL A 247 -8.69 0.40 10.00
N SER A 248 -9.08 0.24 11.26
CA SER A 248 -10.14 -0.69 11.63
C SER A 248 -11.50 -0.24 11.07
N MET A 249 -12.41 -1.21 10.84
CA MET A 249 -13.70 -0.95 10.20
C MET A 249 -14.63 -0.02 11.02
N ASP A 250 -14.35 0.12 12.31
CA ASP A 250 -15.07 1.04 13.23
C ASP A 250 -14.39 2.41 13.37
N ASP A 251 -13.33 2.66 12.57
CA ASP A 251 -12.52 3.88 12.59
C ASP A 251 -11.88 4.21 13.94
N ARG A 252 -11.74 3.23 14.82
CA ARG A 252 -11.20 3.43 16.16
C ARG A 252 -9.69 3.27 16.22
N PHE A 253 -9.12 2.38 15.41
CA PHE A 253 -7.69 2.09 15.47
C PHE A 253 -7.02 2.28 14.10
N LEU A 254 -5.86 2.93 14.15
CA LEU A 254 -4.90 3.01 13.07
C LEU A 254 -3.73 2.09 13.40
N TYR A 255 -3.36 1.23 12.46
CA TYR A 255 -2.18 0.36 12.55
C TYR A 255 -1.19 0.75 11.45
N PHE A 256 0.09 0.71 11.74
CA PHE A 256 1.12 0.88 10.72
C PHE A 256 2.41 0.14 11.08
N SER A 257 3.18 -0.18 10.06
CA SER A 257 4.47 -0.85 10.15
C SER A 257 5.62 0.13 10.00
N ASN A 258 6.66 -0.05 10.82
CA ASN A 258 7.95 0.61 10.71
C ASN A 258 8.98 -0.42 10.26
N TRP A 259 9.23 -0.48 8.95
CA TRP A 259 9.98 -1.57 8.34
C TRP A 259 11.46 -1.65 8.80
N LEU A 260 12.15 -0.52 8.94
CA LEU A 260 13.52 -0.52 9.41
C LEU A 260 13.62 -0.70 10.92
N HIS A 261 12.76 -0.06 11.72
CA HIS A 261 12.74 -0.31 13.16
C HIS A 261 12.37 -1.76 13.49
N GLY A 262 11.48 -2.37 12.69
CA GLY A 262 11.00 -3.72 12.92
C GLY A 262 9.82 -3.76 13.88
N ASP A 263 9.03 -2.70 13.99
CA ASP A 263 7.87 -2.67 14.88
C ASP A 263 6.56 -2.37 14.15
N LEU A 264 5.50 -2.91 14.72
CA LEU A 264 4.12 -2.66 14.36
C LEU A 264 3.48 -1.83 15.47
N ARG A 265 2.79 -0.75 15.11
CA ARG A 265 2.13 0.14 16.07
C ARG A 265 0.63 0.19 15.85
N GLN A 266 -0.12 0.24 16.95
CA GLN A 266 -1.54 0.50 17.02
C GLN A 266 -1.78 1.82 17.73
N TYR A 267 -2.54 2.71 17.10
CA TYR A 267 -2.96 3.97 17.69
C TYR A 267 -4.47 4.02 17.82
N ASP A 268 -4.97 4.49 18.96
CA ASP A 268 -6.37 4.89 19.12
C ASP A 268 -6.56 6.23 18.42
N ILE A 269 -7.46 6.27 17.44
CA ILE A 269 -7.81 7.43 16.62
C ILE A 269 -9.24 7.89 16.86
N SER A 270 -9.82 7.61 18.02
CA SER A 270 -11.13 8.13 18.43
C SER A 270 -11.17 9.67 18.38
N ASP A 271 -10.03 10.32 18.58
CA ASP A 271 -9.76 11.69 18.15
C ASP A 271 -8.76 11.66 17.00
N PRO A 272 -9.22 11.79 15.74
CA PRO A 272 -8.34 11.63 14.57
C PRO A 272 -7.21 12.66 14.47
N ALA A 273 -7.35 13.81 15.14
CA ALA A 273 -6.33 14.85 15.16
C ALA A 273 -5.23 14.60 16.23
N ASN A 274 -5.54 13.77 17.24
CA ASN A 274 -4.64 13.47 18.35
C ASN A 274 -4.53 11.96 18.63
N PRO A 275 -3.97 11.17 17.69
CA PRO A 275 -3.79 9.73 17.85
C PRO A 275 -3.00 9.38 19.10
N LYS A 276 -3.38 8.31 19.80
CA LYS A 276 -2.71 7.85 21.02
C LYS A 276 -2.18 6.45 20.84
N LEU A 277 -0.88 6.23 21.09
CA LEU A 277 -0.28 4.91 21.03
C LEU A 277 -0.99 3.98 22.03
N ALA A 278 -1.61 2.91 21.51
CA ALA A 278 -2.33 1.90 22.27
C ALA A 278 -1.50 0.63 22.46
N SER A 279 -0.71 0.24 21.45
CA SER A 279 0.11 -0.97 21.51
C SER A 279 1.27 -0.90 20.52
N GLN A 280 2.33 -1.67 20.79
CA GLN A 280 3.48 -1.84 19.94
C GLN A 280 3.99 -3.29 20.03
N LEU A 281 4.35 -3.88 18.89
CA LEU A 281 5.00 -5.19 18.79
C LEU A 281 6.30 -5.07 18.01
N TRP A 282 7.36 -5.72 18.47
CA TRP A 282 8.62 -5.84 17.74
C TRP A 282 8.64 -7.13 16.92
N LEU A 283 8.90 -7.04 15.63
CA LEU A 283 8.81 -8.15 14.67
C LEU A 283 10.04 -8.22 13.76
N GLY A 284 11.22 -7.96 14.29
CA GLY A 284 12.47 -7.97 13.53
C GLY A 284 13.12 -6.59 13.39
N GLY A 285 13.46 -6.21 12.14
CA GLY A 285 14.07 -4.93 11.83
C GLY A 285 15.61 -4.91 11.93
N VAL A 286 16.22 -3.78 11.54
CA VAL A 286 17.69 -3.61 11.56
C VAL A 286 18.26 -3.32 12.93
N LEU A 287 17.43 -2.96 13.91
CA LEU A 287 17.86 -2.54 15.25
C LEU A 287 18.25 -3.71 16.16
N GLY A 288 18.02 -4.96 15.75
CA GLY A 288 18.32 -6.15 16.55
C GLY A 288 17.55 -6.22 17.90
N LYS A 289 16.38 -5.60 17.98
CA LYS A 289 15.53 -5.66 19.18
C LYS A 289 14.99 -7.08 19.40
N PRO A 290 14.85 -7.53 20.65
CA PRO A 290 14.10 -8.75 20.94
C PRO A 290 12.68 -8.63 20.35
N ASN A 291 12.23 -9.66 19.62
CA ASN A 291 10.92 -9.64 19.01
C ASN A 291 9.86 -10.40 19.83
N ASP A 292 8.60 -10.00 19.64
CA ASP A 292 7.44 -10.54 20.38
C ASP A 292 6.89 -11.84 19.76
N ALA A 293 7.47 -12.31 18.65
CA ALA A 293 7.01 -13.52 17.97
C ALA A 293 7.57 -14.82 18.61
N GLY A 294 8.55 -14.71 19.50
CA GLY A 294 9.18 -15.87 20.14
C GLY A 294 9.95 -16.79 19.18
N ARG A 295 10.35 -16.26 18.02
CA ARG A 295 11.12 -16.97 16.99
C ARG A 295 12.08 -16.01 16.27
N ASP A 296 13.09 -16.55 15.62
CA ASP A 296 14.00 -15.75 14.81
C ASP A 296 13.28 -15.18 13.60
N LEU A 297 13.21 -13.85 13.50
CA LEU A 297 12.63 -13.10 12.40
C LEU A 297 13.72 -12.25 11.74
N ASN A 298 13.88 -12.43 10.43
CA ASN A 298 14.74 -11.61 9.61
C ASN A 298 13.89 -10.65 8.76
N GLY A 299 14.33 -9.41 8.57
CA GLY A 299 13.52 -8.35 7.95
C GLY A 299 12.60 -7.65 8.95
N GLY A 300 11.92 -6.61 8.53
CA GLY A 300 10.93 -5.88 9.34
C GLY A 300 9.51 -6.07 8.81
N PRO A 301 8.46 -5.81 9.62
CA PRO A 301 7.07 -5.85 9.16
C PRO A 301 6.87 -4.83 8.05
N GLN A 302 6.18 -5.25 6.98
CA GLN A 302 5.95 -4.38 5.83
C GLN A 302 4.46 -4.22 5.57
N MET A 303 3.80 -5.18 4.86
CA MET A 303 2.37 -5.07 4.56
C MET A 303 1.49 -5.63 5.66
N LEU A 304 0.39 -4.97 5.88
CA LEU A 304 -0.61 -5.27 6.88
C LEU A 304 -1.95 -5.58 6.22
N GLN A 305 -2.64 -6.59 6.70
CA GLN A 305 -4.02 -6.84 6.30
C GLN A 305 -4.89 -7.18 7.50
N LEU A 306 -5.83 -6.31 7.80
CA LEU A 306 -6.75 -6.48 8.91
C LEU A 306 -8.07 -7.11 8.45
N SER A 307 -8.52 -8.16 9.14
CA SER A 307 -9.81 -8.78 8.89
C SER A 307 -10.97 -7.82 9.20
N TYR A 308 -12.11 -8.06 8.56
CA TYR A 308 -13.32 -7.25 8.69
C TYR A 308 -13.79 -7.04 10.14
N ASP A 309 -13.61 -8.06 10.99
CA ASP A 309 -13.97 -8.00 12.41
C ASP A 309 -12.93 -7.26 13.28
N GLY A 310 -11.85 -6.75 12.67
CA GLY A 310 -10.79 -6.02 13.36
C GLY A 310 -9.94 -6.86 14.31
N ARG A 311 -10.05 -8.20 14.27
CA ARG A 311 -9.44 -9.07 15.29
C ARG A 311 -8.18 -9.80 14.84
N ARG A 312 -7.95 -9.89 13.54
CA ARG A 312 -6.83 -10.65 12.97
C ARG A 312 -6.10 -9.79 11.96
N MET A 313 -4.84 -9.57 12.22
CA MET A 313 -3.96 -8.89 11.28
C MET A 313 -2.94 -9.88 10.74
N TYR A 314 -2.75 -9.85 9.43
CA TYR A 314 -1.72 -10.60 8.74
C TYR A 314 -0.60 -9.65 8.37
N VAL A 315 0.64 -10.03 8.66
CA VAL A 315 1.82 -9.18 8.50
C VAL A 315 2.86 -9.92 7.68
N THR A 316 3.35 -9.29 6.61
CA THR A 316 4.45 -9.77 5.79
C THR A 316 5.69 -8.89 5.96
N ASN A 317 6.83 -9.23 5.32
CA ASN A 317 8.08 -8.51 5.55
C ASN A 317 8.85 -8.04 4.31
N SER A 318 8.37 -8.33 3.11
CA SER A 318 9.05 -7.90 1.89
C SER A 318 8.51 -6.57 1.40
N LEU A 319 9.39 -5.57 1.25
CA LEU A 319 9.04 -4.26 0.72
C LEU A 319 9.20 -4.22 -0.80
N TYR A 320 10.43 -4.26 -1.27
CA TYR A 320 10.82 -4.27 -2.67
C TYR A 320 12.17 -5.00 -2.79
N SER A 321 12.32 -5.95 -3.71
CA SER A 321 13.46 -6.88 -3.69
C SER A 321 14.81 -6.20 -3.64
N THR A 322 15.02 -5.08 -4.34
CA THR A 322 16.31 -4.38 -4.32
C THR A 322 16.56 -3.69 -2.98
N TRP A 323 15.53 -3.12 -2.37
CA TRP A 323 15.60 -2.53 -1.04
C TRP A 323 15.73 -3.62 0.03
N ASP A 324 14.97 -4.72 -0.08
CA ASP A 324 15.13 -5.88 0.79
C ASP A 324 16.58 -6.38 0.80
N ASN A 325 17.17 -6.55 -0.39
CA ASN A 325 18.57 -7.01 -0.52
C ASN A 325 19.57 -6.00 0.04
N GLN A 326 19.27 -4.71 -0.05
CA GLN A 326 20.13 -3.64 0.45
C GLN A 326 20.15 -3.57 1.98
N PHE A 327 18.97 -3.62 2.60
CA PHE A 327 18.81 -3.44 4.04
C PHE A 327 18.82 -4.75 4.83
N TYR A 328 18.43 -5.85 4.19
CA TYR A 328 18.34 -7.20 4.76
C TYR A 328 18.92 -8.25 3.80
N PRO A 329 20.25 -8.30 3.62
CA PRO A 329 20.88 -9.16 2.58
C PRO A 329 20.51 -10.64 2.69
N ASP A 330 20.25 -11.14 3.90
CA ASP A 330 19.90 -12.52 4.19
C ASP A 330 18.40 -12.71 4.48
N MET A 331 17.55 -11.85 3.92
CA MET A 331 16.12 -11.87 4.20
C MET A 331 15.47 -13.22 3.93
N LYS A 332 14.81 -13.74 4.94
CA LYS A 332 13.86 -14.85 4.84
C LYS A 332 12.46 -14.30 4.98
N SER A 333 11.65 -14.47 3.94
CA SER A 333 10.31 -13.92 3.95
C SER A 333 9.33 -14.78 4.73
N TRP A 334 8.46 -14.12 5.47
CA TRP A 334 7.48 -14.74 6.36
C TRP A 334 6.12 -14.02 6.30
N LEU A 335 5.11 -14.74 6.79
CA LEU A 335 3.79 -14.21 7.11
C LEU A 335 3.43 -14.61 8.53
N LEU A 336 3.11 -13.64 9.35
CA LEU A 336 2.61 -13.78 10.72
C LEU A 336 1.13 -13.43 10.80
N LYS A 337 0.48 -13.94 11.85
CA LYS A 337 -0.82 -13.46 12.30
C LYS A 337 -0.67 -12.78 13.66
N VAL A 338 -1.29 -11.64 13.79
CA VAL A 338 -1.40 -10.86 15.03
C VAL A 338 -2.87 -10.84 15.44
N ASP A 339 -3.16 -11.18 16.68
CA ASP A 339 -4.48 -11.03 17.29
C ASP A 339 -4.61 -9.59 17.81
N CYS A 340 -5.61 -8.87 17.31
CA CYS A 340 -5.92 -7.50 17.70
C CYS A 340 -7.10 -7.49 18.68
N HIS A 341 -6.94 -6.83 19.82
CA HIS A 341 -7.96 -6.81 20.87
C HIS A 341 -8.93 -5.64 20.67
N PRO A 342 -10.24 -5.84 20.85
CA PRO A 342 -11.25 -4.80 20.63
C PRO A 342 -11.08 -3.54 21.49
N GLU A 343 -10.48 -3.68 22.66
CA GLU A 343 -10.20 -2.55 23.56
C GLU A 343 -8.79 -1.98 23.41
N GLY A 344 -8.09 -2.37 22.36
CA GLY A 344 -6.69 -2.04 22.13
C GLY A 344 -5.73 -3.09 22.69
N GLY A 345 -4.62 -3.22 22.03
CA GLY A 345 -3.60 -4.24 22.29
C GLY A 345 -3.44 -5.21 21.13
N MET A 346 -2.24 -5.74 20.99
CA MET A 346 -1.86 -6.69 19.96
C MET A 346 -1.02 -7.82 20.57
N THR A 347 -1.22 -9.05 20.07
CA THR A 347 -0.38 -10.20 20.44
C THR A 347 -0.11 -11.07 19.21
N VAL A 348 1.11 -11.57 19.07
CA VAL A 348 1.43 -12.50 17.97
C VAL A 348 0.79 -13.85 18.24
N ASP A 349 0.10 -14.42 17.24
CA ASP A 349 -0.40 -15.80 17.32
C ASP A 349 0.77 -16.79 17.18
N PRO A 350 1.10 -17.54 18.25
CA PRO A 350 2.24 -18.46 18.20
C PRO A 350 2.00 -19.67 17.29
N ASN A 351 0.76 -19.95 16.92
CA ASN A 351 0.37 -21.11 16.12
C ASN A 351 0.27 -20.81 14.63
N PHE A 352 0.42 -19.55 14.21
CA PHE A 352 0.35 -19.16 12.79
C PHE A 352 1.69 -18.59 12.33
N PHE A 353 2.31 -19.28 11.39
CA PHE A 353 3.53 -18.85 10.72
C PHE A 353 3.64 -19.50 9.34
N VAL A 354 3.92 -18.71 8.32
CA VAL A 354 4.22 -19.24 6.98
C VAL A 354 5.63 -18.79 6.59
N ASP A 355 6.48 -19.78 6.34
CA ASP A 355 7.83 -19.57 5.82
C ASP A 355 7.77 -19.57 4.29
N PHE A 356 8.21 -18.48 3.66
CA PHE A 356 8.30 -18.35 2.20
C PHE A 356 9.69 -18.67 1.67
N HIS A 357 10.68 -18.84 2.53
CA HIS A 357 12.03 -19.21 2.12
C HIS A 357 12.10 -20.66 1.65
N ASP A 358 11.35 -21.54 2.30
CA ASP A 358 11.29 -22.97 1.97
C ASP A 358 9.99 -23.33 1.23
N ARG A 359 9.90 -22.97 -0.04
CA ARG A 359 8.76 -23.26 -0.93
C ARG A 359 9.16 -24.26 -2.02
N PRO A 360 8.23 -25.11 -2.50
CA PRO A 360 8.52 -26.11 -3.54
C PRO A 360 9.09 -25.55 -4.85
N GLY A 361 8.80 -24.29 -5.17
CA GLY A 361 9.30 -23.57 -6.35
C GLY A 361 10.58 -22.77 -6.11
N GLY A 362 11.19 -22.87 -4.95
CA GLY A 362 12.31 -22.05 -4.49
C GLY A 362 11.84 -20.91 -3.56
N PRO A 363 12.79 -20.15 -3.02
CA PRO A 363 12.48 -19.03 -2.15
C PRO A 363 11.56 -18.03 -2.83
N ALA A 364 10.55 -17.56 -2.08
CA ALA A 364 9.64 -16.51 -2.49
C ALA A 364 9.60 -15.41 -1.43
N ARG A 365 9.07 -14.25 -1.80
CA ARG A 365 8.84 -13.14 -0.88
C ARG A 365 7.36 -12.84 -0.80
N ALA A 366 6.85 -12.72 0.43
CA ALA A 366 5.47 -12.35 0.69
C ALA A 366 5.36 -10.84 0.82
N HIS A 367 4.43 -10.24 0.10
CA HIS A 367 4.17 -8.81 0.16
C HIS A 367 2.76 -8.56 0.67
N GLU A 368 1.73 -8.86 -0.07
CA GLU A 368 0.35 -8.52 0.30
C GLU A 368 -0.51 -9.76 0.60
N VAL A 369 -1.52 -9.58 1.43
CA VAL A 369 -2.57 -10.57 1.72
C VAL A 369 -3.93 -9.97 1.40
N ARG A 370 -4.80 -10.73 0.71
CA ARG A 370 -6.20 -10.37 0.50
C ARG A 370 -7.12 -11.45 1.06
N LEU A 371 -8.16 -11.02 1.76
CA LEU A 371 -9.14 -11.94 2.31
C LEU A 371 -10.35 -12.06 1.35
N GLN A 372 -10.73 -13.28 1.00
CA GLN A 372 -11.80 -13.54 0.03
C GLN A 372 -13.13 -12.87 0.41
N ASN A 373 -13.46 -12.85 1.70
CA ASN A 373 -14.71 -12.26 2.18
C ASN A 373 -14.62 -10.74 2.41
N GLY A 374 -13.52 -10.11 2.00
CA GLY A 374 -13.21 -8.72 2.24
C GLY A 374 -12.38 -8.48 3.49
N ASP A 375 -11.77 -7.34 3.51
CA ASP A 375 -10.88 -6.85 4.55
C ASP A 375 -10.91 -5.33 4.60
N CYS A 376 -10.23 -4.71 5.54
CA CYS A 376 -10.29 -3.26 5.75
C CYS A 376 -9.70 -2.44 4.59
N THR A 377 -9.03 -3.05 3.62
CA THR A 377 -8.44 -2.35 2.47
C THR A 377 -9.19 -2.58 1.16
N THR A 378 -10.24 -3.41 1.15
CA THR A 378 -11.01 -3.74 -0.06
C THR A 378 -12.38 -3.10 -0.14
N GLU A 379 -12.88 -2.54 0.95
CA GLU A 379 -14.24 -1.98 0.99
C GLU A 379 -14.21 -0.46 1.05
N ILE A 380 -14.92 0.15 0.11
CA ILE A 380 -15.13 1.59 0.03
C ILE A 380 -16.62 1.84 0.13
N PHE A 381 -17.07 2.33 1.27
CA PHE A 381 -18.50 2.58 1.55
C PHE A 381 -18.96 3.89 0.89
N GLN A 382 -20.29 3.93 0.57
CA GLN A 382 -20.96 5.10 -0.03
C GLN A 382 -21.94 5.75 0.92
#